data_235e8ac80420f7564042f0c1f84dfd01
#
_entry.id   235e8ac80420f7564042f0c1f84dfd01
#
_cell.length_a   1.000
_cell.length_b   1.000
_cell.length_c   1.000
_cell.angle_alpha   90.00
_cell.angle_beta   90.00
_cell.angle_gamma   90.00
#
_symmetry.space_group_name_H-M   'P 1'
#
loop_
_entity.id
_entity.type
_entity.pdbx_description
1 polymer ?
#
loop_
_entity_poly.entity_id
_entity_poly.type
_entity_poly.pdbx_seq_one_letter_code
_entity_poly.pdbx_strand_id
1 'polypeptide(L)'
;MNVAHHYDLTDDLYDLFLDPKRQYSCGYFKNKNDSLETAQNNKIKHIIKKLNIKPNQKVLDIGCGWGSLALDIAKSINCEVTGITLSENQFDYCVKKAKELNLENQVTFKLIDYRELNEKFDRIVSIGMFEHVGRKFYQNFFKKIEQMLDYEGISLIHTIGSVSPPRDPHPWITRYIFPGGYTPSLSEVIKPVEKAGLIVSDIEVLKLHYSHTLRHWKENCIKNKVEIIEMFDEKFFRMWEFYLAGCETAFKWGDQVVYQFQLTKNYTSTPATRDYIYQ
;
A
#
# COMPACT_ATOMS: atom_id res chain seq x y z
N MET A 1 9.70 -15.90 -1.30
CA MET A 1 9.26 -16.70 -2.48
C MET A 1 7.85 -16.35 -2.98
N ASN A 2 6.83 -16.16 -2.14
CA ASN A 2 5.47 -15.92 -2.64
C ASN A 2 5.24 -14.51 -3.22
N VAL A 3 5.98 -13.50 -2.75
CA VAL A 3 5.86 -12.11 -3.25
C VAL A 3 6.41 -12.00 -4.67
N ALA A 4 7.53 -12.64 -4.99
CA ALA A 4 8.12 -12.63 -6.32
C ALA A 4 7.15 -13.18 -7.40
N HIS A 5 6.43 -14.26 -7.12
CA HIS A 5 5.58 -14.91 -8.12
C HIS A 5 4.37 -14.08 -8.58
N HIS A 6 3.82 -13.20 -7.73
CA HIS A 6 2.72 -12.31 -8.14
C HIS A 6 3.21 -11.06 -8.88
N TYR A 7 4.43 -10.59 -8.56
CA TYR A 7 5.03 -9.41 -9.17
C TYR A 7 5.97 -9.72 -10.34
N ASP A 8 6.15 -11.01 -10.69
CA ASP A 8 6.79 -11.47 -11.93
C ASP A 8 5.89 -11.33 -13.18
N LEU A 9 4.71 -10.70 -13.03
CA LEU A 9 3.95 -10.17 -14.15
C LEU A 9 4.79 -9.08 -14.81
N THR A 10 4.80 -9.08 -16.14
CA THR A 10 5.62 -8.13 -16.90
C THR A 10 5.25 -6.69 -16.56
N ASP A 11 6.23 -5.80 -16.52
CA ASP A 11 6.02 -4.36 -16.29
C ASP A 11 4.99 -3.76 -17.25
N ASP A 12 5.00 -4.25 -18.49
CA ASP A 12 4.11 -3.82 -19.56
C ASP A 12 2.64 -4.11 -19.22
N LEU A 13 2.34 -5.20 -18.51
CA LEU A 13 0.97 -5.46 -18.06
C LEU A 13 0.47 -4.38 -17.10
N TYR A 14 1.33 -3.94 -16.16
CA TYR A 14 0.95 -2.88 -15.21
C TYR A 14 0.66 -1.56 -15.90
N ASP A 15 1.38 -1.22 -16.96
CA ASP A 15 1.16 -0.02 -17.76
C ASP A 15 -0.18 -0.03 -18.50
N LEU A 16 -0.73 -1.21 -18.80
CA LEU A 16 -2.01 -1.35 -19.50
C LEU A 16 -3.23 -1.11 -18.60
N PHE A 17 -3.11 -1.25 -17.26
CA PHE A 17 -4.29 -1.13 -16.43
C PHE A 17 -4.16 -0.21 -15.20
N LEU A 18 -2.96 0.07 -14.73
CA LEU A 18 -2.73 1.00 -13.62
C LEU A 18 -2.76 2.48 -14.07
N ASP A 19 -2.61 3.37 -13.11
CA ASP A 19 -2.34 4.78 -13.35
C ASP A 19 -0.87 4.99 -13.81
N PRO A 20 -0.52 6.17 -14.38
CA PRO A 20 0.84 6.44 -14.89
C PRO A 20 1.97 6.31 -13.86
N LYS A 21 1.64 6.29 -12.56
CA LYS A 21 2.59 6.09 -11.46
C LYS A 21 2.64 4.64 -10.98
N ARG A 22 1.99 3.71 -11.69
CA ARG A 22 1.94 2.26 -11.40
C ARG A 22 1.52 1.94 -9.96
N GLN A 23 0.52 2.66 -9.41
CA GLN A 23 0.05 2.43 -8.06
C GLN A 23 -0.91 1.23 -7.99
N TYR A 24 -0.41 0.09 -7.52
CA TYR A 24 -1.20 -1.15 -7.38
C TYR A 24 -1.79 -1.26 -5.96
N SER A 25 -2.64 -0.30 -5.60
CA SER A 25 -3.34 -0.23 -4.30
C SER A 25 -4.58 0.65 -4.40
N CYS A 26 -5.42 0.64 -3.37
CA CYS A 26 -6.68 1.37 -3.32
C CYS A 26 -6.49 2.89 -3.50
N GLY A 27 -7.14 3.50 -4.50
CA GLY A 27 -7.21 4.94 -4.69
C GLY A 27 -8.13 5.62 -3.67
N TYR A 28 -8.05 6.94 -3.54
CA TYR A 28 -8.91 7.75 -2.67
C TYR A 28 -9.79 8.68 -3.50
N PHE A 29 -11.03 8.29 -3.72
CA PHE A 29 -12.01 9.01 -4.53
C PHE A 29 -12.72 10.08 -3.68
N LYS A 30 -12.40 11.35 -3.86
CA LYS A 30 -13.13 12.45 -3.21
C LYS A 30 -14.51 12.63 -3.82
N ASN A 31 -14.60 12.39 -5.13
CA ASN A 31 -15.84 12.37 -5.88
C ASN A 31 -15.97 11.03 -6.61
N LYS A 32 -17.19 10.54 -6.73
CA LYS A 32 -17.46 9.25 -7.44
C LYS A 32 -17.04 9.24 -8.92
N ASN A 33 -16.85 10.42 -9.52
CA ASN A 33 -16.46 10.60 -10.91
C ASN A 33 -14.97 10.93 -11.08
N ASP A 34 -14.17 10.89 -10.00
CA ASP A 34 -12.72 11.07 -10.10
C ASP A 34 -12.13 9.99 -11.03
N SER A 35 -11.17 10.39 -11.87
CA SER A 35 -10.38 9.42 -12.64
C SER A 35 -9.50 8.58 -11.71
N LEU A 36 -9.02 7.43 -12.19
CA LEU A 36 -8.08 6.59 -11.46
C LEU A 36 -6.84 7.38 -11.04
N GLU A 37 -6.24 8.14 -11.95
CA GLU A 37 -5.08 8.97 -11.67
C GLU A 37 -5.36 10.02 -10.59
N THR A 38 -6.50 10.70 -10.66
CA THR A 38 -6.94 11.67 -9.64
C THR A 38 -7.09 11.00 -8.29
N ALA A 39 -7.73 9.83 -8.23
CA ALA A 39 -7.93 9.09 -6.99
C ALA A 39 -6.61 8.58 -6.38
N GLN A 40 -5.67 8.15 -7.21
CA GLN A 40 -4.34 7.73 -6.77
C GLN A 40 -3.50 8.91 -6.25
N ASN A 41 -3.54 10.06 -6.92
CA ASN A 41 -2.91 11.28 -6.44
C ASN A 41 -3.55 11.78 -5.13
N ASN A 42 -4.87 11.68 -4.99
CA ASN A 42 -5.59 12.01 -3.76
C ASN A 42 -5.18 11.08 -2.61
N LYS A 43 -4.99 9.79 -2.86
CA LYS A 43 -4.48 8.82 -1.87
C LYS A 43 -3.12 9.25 -1.32
N ILE A 44 -2.17 9.59 -2.19
CA ILE A 44 -0.83 10.04 -1.78
C ILE A 44 -0.94 11.28 -0.89
N LYS A 45 -1.69 12.30 -1.34
CA LYS A 45 -1.91 13.52 -0.55
C LYS A 45 -2.55 13.25 0.81
N HIS A 46 -3.52 12.34 0.86
CA HIS A 46 -4.20 11.95 2.10
C HIS A 46 -3.25 11.25 3.08
N ILE A 47 -2.39 10.35 2.57
CA ILE A 47 -1.36 9.67 3.36
C ILE A 47 -0.33 10.64 3.91
N ILE A 48 0.18 11.56 3.07
CA ILE A 48 1.13 12.59 3.50
C ILE A 48 0.56 13.44 4.64
N LYS A 49 -0.71 13.86 4.55
CA LYS A 49 -1.39 14.60 5.60
C LYS A 49 -1.55 13.78 6.88
N LYS A 50 -1.97 12.52 6.78
CA LYS A 50 -2.06 11.62 7.96
C LYS A 50 -0.71 11.40 8.63
N LEU A 51 0.35 11.26 7.87
CA LEU A 51 1.70 11.15 8.42
C LEU A 51 2.19 12.44 9.04
N ASN A 52 1.56 13.58 8.77
CA ASN A 52 1.93 14.91 9.29
C ASN A 52 3.44 15.16 9.16
N ILE A 53 3.99 14.90 7.96
CA ILE A 53 5.42 14.97 7.68
C ILE A 53 5.89 16.43 7.78
N LYS A 54 7.01 16.66 8.45
CA LYS A 54 7.68 17.96 8.57
C LYS A 54 8.99 17.97 7.80
N PRO A 55 9.50 19.15 7.42
CA PRO A 55 10.83 19.25 6.82
C PRO A 55 11.91 18.60 7.69
N ASN A 56 12.93 18.04 7.03
CA ASN A 56 14.10 17.38 7.62
C ASN A 56 13.80 16.08 8.41
N GLN A 57 12.61 15.52 8.28
CA GLN A 57 12.26 14.23 8.88
C GLN A 57 12.73 13.06 8.02
N LYS A 58 12.94 11.92 8.66
CA LYS A 58 13.25 10.64 8.02
C LYS A 58 11.98 9.83 7.87
N VAL A 59 11.67 9.45 6.63
CA VAL A 59 10.47 8.70 6.25
C VAL A 59 10.88 7.33 5.71
N LEU A 60 10.24 6.27 6.18
CA LEU A 60 10.38 4.90 5.67
C LEU A 60 9.11 4.49 4.93
N ASP A 61 9.24 4.02 3.68
CA ASP A 61 8.17 3.38 2.90
C ASP A 61 8.46 1.89 2.77
N ILE A 62 7.71 1.06 3.53
CA ILE A 62 7.90 -0.41 3.58
C ILE A 62 7.06 -1.07 2.49
N GLY A 63 7.72 -1.71 1.53
CA GLY A 63 7.07 -2.27 0.35
C GLY A 63 6.71 -1.15 -0.63
N CYS A 64 7.67 -0.32 -0.99
CA CYS A 64 7.49 0.92 -1.76
C CYS A 64 6.96 0.69 -3.20
N GLY A 65 6.89 -0.57 -3.67
CA GLY A 65 6.45 -0.89 -5.02
C GLY A 65 7.28 -0.13 -6.07
N TRP A 66 6.63 0.57 -6.98
CA TRP A 66 7.27 1.38 -8.02
C TRP A 66 7.74 2.78 -7.53
N GLY A 67 7.78 2.99 -6.22
CA GLY A 67 8.37 4.18 -5.59
C GLY A 67 7.52 5.45 -5.66
N SER A 68 6.31 5.40 -6.18
CA SER A 68 5.49 6.59 -6.41
C SER A 68 5.23 7.42 -5.16
N LEU A 69 4.92 6.77 -4.02
CA LEU A 69 4.70 7.47 -2.75
C LEU A 69 5.98 8.13 -2.25
N ALA A 70 7.10 7.40 -2.20
CA ALA A 70 8.38 7.90 -1.74
C ALA A 70 8.83 9.14 -2.56
N LEU A 71 8.72 9.06 -3.89
CA LEU A 71 9.05 10.15 -4.81
C LEU A 71 8.12 11.36 -4.62
N ASP A 72 6.82 11.16 -4.47
CA ASP A 72 5.87 12.26 -4.26
C ASP A 72 6.03 12.94 -2.88
N ILE A 73 6.39 12.19 -1.84
CA ILE A 73 6.75 12.75 -0.53
C ILE A 73 7.95 13.69 -0.69
N ALA A 74 9.04 13.22 -1.29
CA ALA A 74 10.24 14.01 -1.48
C ALA A 74 10.03 15.26 -2.34
N LYS A 75 9.20 15.17 -3.40
CA LYS A 75 8.80 16.33 -4.20
C LYS A 75 8.01 17.38 -3.43
N SER A 76 7.22 16.94 -2.47
CA SER A 76 6.26 17.81 -1.76
C SER A 76 6.86 18.43 -0.51
N ILE A 77 7.84 17.77 0.11
CA ILE A 77 8.39 18.15 1.41
C ILE A 77 9.91 17.92 1.38
N ASN A 78 10.70 18.86 1.88
CA ASN A 78 12.13 18.69 2.05
C ASN A 78 12.42 17.73 3.22
N CYS A 79 12.46 16.40 2.93
CA CYS A 79 12.69 15.33 3.90
C CYS A 79 13.50 14.19 3.27
N GLU A 80 14.05 13.31 4.10
CA GLU A 80 14.77 12.13 3.66
C GLU A 80 13.81 10.94 3.57
N VAL A 81 13.70 10.31 2.41
CA VAL A 81 12.81 9.17 2.22
C VAL A 81 13.61 7.91 1.90
N THR A 82 13.39 6.85 2.65
CA THR A 82 13.92 5.51 2.35
C THR A 82 12.76 4.62 1.89
N GLY A 83 12.80 4.16 0.65
CA GLY A 83 11.88 3.16 0.12
C GLY A 83 12.51 1.78 0.11
N ILE A 84 11.82 0.76 0.59
CA ILE A 84 12.35 -0.61 0.56
C ILE A 84 11.42 -1.56 -0.17
N THR A 85 12.00 -2.48 -0.92
CA THR A 85 11.29 -3.55 -1.64
C THR A 85 12.10 -4.84 -1.64
N LEU A 86 11.46 -5.98 -1.92
CA LEU A 86 12.11 -7.27 -2.16
C LEU A 86 12.16 -7.64 -3.65
N SER A 87 11.63 -6.81 -4.54
CA SER A 87 11.65 -7.00 -5.99
C SER A 87 12.82 -6.24 -6.61
N GLU A 88 13.74 -6.95 -7.25
CA GLU A 88 14.88 -6.36 -7.98
C GLU A 88 14.38 -5.42 -9.08
N ASN A 89 13.36 -5.84 -9.82
CA ASN A 89 12.76 -5.06 -10.89
C ASN A 89 12.19 -3.72 -10.39
N GLN A 90 11.43 -3.75 -9.30
CA GLN A 90 10.91 -2.52 -8.68
C GLN A 90 12.04 -1.62 -8.16
N PHE A 91 13.08 -2.22 -7.56
CA PHE A 91 14.23 -1.50 -7.06
C PHE A 91 14.96 -0.75 -8.20
N ASP A 92 15.28 -1.43 -9.30
CA ASP A 92 15.98 -0.84 -10.44
C ASP A 92 15.16 0.28 -11.09
N TYR A 93 13.84 0.07 -11.25
CA TYR A 93 12.93 1.11 -11.72
C TYR A 93 12.93 2.34 -10.78
N CYS A 94 12.83 2.13 -9.48
CA CYS A 94 12.79 3.21 -8.49
C CYS A 94 14.07 4.04 -8.50
N VAL A 95 15.24 3.40 -8.55
CA VAL A 95 16.54 4.07 -8.60
C VAL A 95 16.68 4.90 -9.88
N LYS A 96 16.29 4.33 -11.02
CA LYS A 96 16.27 5.05 -12.31
C LYS A 96 15.35 6.25 -12.24
N LYS A 97 14.13 6.07 -11.70
CA LYS A 97 13.11 7.12 -11.61
C LYS A 97 13.51 8.26 -10.68
N ALA A 98 14.18 7.96 -9.56
CA ALA A 98 14.73 8.99 -8.67
C ALA A 98 15.74 9.89 -9.38
N LYS A 99 16.65 9.29 -10.17
CA LYS A 99 17.64 10.05 -10.98
C LYS A 99 16.96 10.90 -12.06
N GLU A 100 15.99 10.35 -12.81
CA GLU A 100 15.23 11.10 -13.83
C GLU A 100 14.54 12.33 -13.25
N LEU A 101 14.17 12.29 -11.97
CA LEU A 101 13.47 13.34 -11.26
C LEU A 101 14.41 14.27 -10.45
N ASN A 102 15.72 14.02 -10.46
CA ASN A 102 16.73 14.71 -9.65
C ASN A 102 16.42 14.65 -8.14
N LEU A 103 15.96 13.50 -7.65
CA LEU A 103 15.59 13.25 -6.25
C LEU A 103 16.54 12.30 -5.52
N GLU A 104 17.63 11.84 -6.14
CA GLU A 104 18.58 10.88 -5.57
C GLU A 104 19.27 11.36 -4.27
N ASN A 105 19.28 12.66 -4.03
CA ASN A 105 19.78 13.24 -2.78
C ASN A 105 18.75 13.25 -1.64
N GLN A 106 17.48 13.00 -1.94
CA GLN A 106 16.38 13.01 -0.96
C GLN A 106 15.74 11.63 -0.80
N VAL A 107 15.82 10.77 -1.82
CA VAL A 107 15.20 9.45 -1.83
C VAL A 107 16.26 8.38 -2.03
N THR A 108 16.33 7.45 -1.09
CA THR A 108 17.17 6.26 -1.18
C THR A 108 16.28 5.03 -1.30
N PHE A 109 16.47 4.23 -2.35
CA PHE A 109 15.83 2.92 -2.44
C PHE A 109 16.79 1.82 -2.01
N LYS A 110 16.28 0.79 -1.31
CA LYS A 110 17.08 -0.36 -0.84
C LYS A 110 16.34 -1.67 -1.17
N LEU A 111 17.09 -2.64 -1.69
CA LEU A 111 16.61 -4.02 -1.88
C LEU A 111 16.89 -4.79 -0.58
N ILE A 112 15.98 -4.71 0.39
CA ILE A 112 16.17 -5.25 1.74
C ILE A 112 14.83 -5.61 2.40
N ASP A 113 14.86 -6.60 3.26
CA ASP A 113 13.72 -6.94 4.13
C ASP A 113 13.62 -5.94 5.31
N TYR A 114 12.41 -5.46 5.61
CA TYR A 114 12.18 -4.53 6.72
C TYR A 114 12.68 -5.09 8.06
N ARG A 115 12.75 -6.40 8.21
CA ARG A 115 13.24 -7.08 9.43
C ARG A 115 14.73 -6.84 9.69
N GLU A 116 15.48 -6.53 8.65
CA GLU A 116 16.95 -6.30 8.70
C GLU A 116 17.30 -4.84 8.99
N LEU A 117 16.34 -3.90 8.84
CA LEU A 117 16.58 -2.49 9.14
C LEU A 117 16.73 -2.26 10.66
N ASN A 118 17.73 -1.46 11.04
CA ASN A 118 17.99 -1.10 12.44
C ASN A 118 18.01 0.43 12.66
N GLU A 119 17.59 1.20 11.66
CA GLU A 119 17.53 2.65 11.70
C GLU A 119 16.22 3.13 12.35
N LYS A 120 16.23 4.38 12.84
CA LYS A 120 15.06 5.08 13.36
C LYS A 120 14.48 6.02 12.31
N PHE A 121 13.15 6.14 12.30
CA PHE A 121 12.40 6.98 11.38
C PHE A 121 11.35 7.80 12.14
N ASP A 122 11.19 9.05 11.73
CA ASP A 122 10.12 9.92 12.24
C ASP A 122 8.74 9.47 11.71
N ARG A 123 8.74 8.94 10.49
CA ARG A 123 7.51 8.51 9.81
C ARG A 123 7.72 7.16 9.16
N ILE A 124 6.77 6.25 9.35
CA ILE A 124 6.79 4.93 8.71
C ILE A 124 5.47 4.74 7.99
N VAL A 125 5.53 4.36 6.71
CA VAL A 125 4.34 4.02 5.93
C VAL A 125 4.50 2.64 5.30
N SER A 126 3.38 1.91 5.19
CA SER A 126 3.31 0.65 4.43
C SER A 126 1.94 0.56 3.76
N ILE A 127 1.91 0.32 2.45
CA ILE A 127 0.70 0.29 1.64
C ILE A 127 0.61 -1.02 0.88
N GLY A 128 -0.40 -1.86 1.21
CA GLY A 128 -0.66 -3.11 0.50
C GLY A 128 0.41 -4.20 0.68
N MET A 129 1.27 -4.06 1.70
CA MET A 129 2.30 -5.06 2.02
C MET A 129 1.88 -5.97 3.20
N PHE A 130 1.07 -5.45 4.13
CA PHE A 130 0.71 -6.15 5.35
C PHE A 130 -0.06 -7.45 5.08
N GLU A 131 -0.77 -7.54 3.97
CA GLU A 131 -1.46 -8.73 3.46
C GLU A 131 -0.51 -9.92 3.22
N HIS A 132 0.78 -9.63 3.02
CA HIS A 132 1.84 -10.63 2.77
C HIS A 132 2.65 -10.99 4.02
N VAL A 133 2.43 -10.32 5.14
CA VAL A 133 3.14 -10.59 6.42
C VAL A 133 2.75 -11.96 6.98
N GLY A 134 1.47 -12.34 6.88
CA GLY A 134 0.92 -13.57 7.43
C GLY A 134 0.59 -13.47 8.94
N ARG A 135 -0.56 -14.04 9.33
CA ARG A 135 -1.14 -13.93 10.70
C ARG A 135 -0.16 -14.23 11.84
N LYS A 136 0.68 -15.25 11.65
CA LYS A 136 1.66 -15.70 12.67
C LYS A 136 2.71 -14.63 12.98
N PHE A 137 2.94 -13.69 12.06
CA PHE A 137 4.02 -12.72 12.15
C PHE A 137 3.53 -11.29 12.46
N TYR A 138 2.23 -11.06 12.63
CA TYR A 138 1.70 -9.73 12.94
C TYR A 138 2.33 -9.10 14.19
N GLN A 139 2.53 -9.92 15.26
CA GLN A 139 3.21 -9.46 16.46
C GLN A 139 4.63 -8.98 16.17
N ASN A 140 5.39 -9.74 15.38
CA ASN A 140 6.77 -9.39 15.01
C ASN A 140 6.82 -8.16 14.13
N PHE A 141 5.86 -8.03 13.19
CA PHE A 141 5.75 -6.86 12.34
C PHE A 141 5.54 -5.58 13.15
N PHE A 142 4.53 -5.53 14.02
CA PHE A 142 4.27 -4.33 14.83
C PHE A 142 5.37 -4.06 15.86
N LYS A 143 5.99 -5.10 16.41
CA LYS A 143 7.19 -4.92 17.28
C LYS A 143 8.34 -4.30 16.50
N LYS A 144 8.55 -4.69 15.25
CA LYS A 144 9.57 -4.09 14.38
C LYS A 144 9.24 -2.63 14.03
N ILE A 145 7.97 -2.32 13.73
CA ILE A 145 7.52 -0.93 13.54
C ILE A 145 7.81 -0.10 14.80
N GLU A 146 7.45 -0.60 16.00
CA GLU A 146 7.73 0.08 17.26
C GLU A 146 9.22 0.34 17.46
N GLN A 147 10.06 -0.64 17.15
CA GLN A 147 11.53 -0.51 17.25
C GLN A 147 12.09 0.55 16.30
N MET A 148 11.60 0.64 15.06
CA MET A 148 12.07 1.59 14.05
C MET A 148 11.43 2.98 14.17
N LEU A 149 10.26 3.10 14.80
CA LEU A 149 9.57 4.36 14.96
C LEU A 149 10.23 5.19 16.05
N ASP A 150 10.44 6.48 15.81
CA ASP A 150 10.89 7.42 16.83
C ASP A 150 9.82 7.66 17.88
N TYR A 151 10.16 8.24 19.04
CA TYR A 151 9.21 8.44 20.13
C TYR A 151 8.03 9.35 19.73
N GLU A 152 8.32 10.45 19.02
CA GLU A 152 7.32 11.37 18.44
C GLU A 152 6.86 10.94 17.04
N GLY A 153 7.18 9.72 16.65
CA GLY A 153 6.94 9.21 15.31
C GLY A 153 5.47 8.85 15.05
N ILE A 154 5.09 8.87 13.78
CA ILE A 154 3.78 8.42 13.28
C ILE A 154 4.00 7.31 12.26
N SER A 155 3.31 6.18 12.42
CA SER A 155 3.24 5.12 11.42
C SER A 155 1.84 5.04 10.80
N LEU A 156 1.77 4.78 9.50
CA LEU A 156 0.52 4.54 8.78
C LEU A 156 0.57 3.21 8.03
N ILE A 157 -0.29 2.28 8.43
CA ILE A 157 -0.44 0.97 7.77
C ILE A 157 -1.75 0.96 7.00
N HIS A 158 -1.64 0.89 5.68
CA HIS A 158 -2.77 0.79 4.75
C HIS A 158 -2.85 -0.63 4.23
N THR A 159 -3.92 -1.33 4.55
CA THR A 159 -4.09 -2.75 4.20
C THR A 159 -5.52 -3.09 3.85
N ILE A 160 -5.71 -4.04 2.95
CA ILE A 160 -7.00 -4.70 2.79
C ILE A 160 -7.32 -5.44 4.09
N GLY A 161 -8.58 -5.42 4.48
CA GLY A 161 -9.08 -6.15 5.61
C GLY A 161 -10.54 -6.53 5.46
N SER A 162 -11.10 -7.14 6.50
CA SER A 162 -12.50 -7.58 6.52
C SER A 162 -13.24 -6.98 7.73
N VAL A 163 -14.50 -6.60 7.52
CA VAL A 163 -15.41 -6.21 8.62
C VAL A 163 -16.06 -7.41 9.29
N SER A 164 -15.91 -8.60 8.72
CA SER A 164 -16.37 -9.87 9.28
C SER A 164 -15.36 -10.47 10.26
N PRO A 165 -15.77 -11.43 11.10
CA PRO A 165 -14.84 -12.22 11.91
C PRO A 165 -13.74 -12.89 11.09
N PRO A 166 -12.60 -13.28 11.70
CA PRO A 166 -11.50 -13.95 11.02
C PRO A 166 -11.97 -15.17 10.24
N ARG A 167 -11.55 -15.27 9.00
CA ARG A 167 -11.81 -16.43 8.13
C ARG A 167 -10.65 -16.66 7.17
N ASP A 168 -10.55 -17.86 6.65
CA ASP A 168 -9.53 -18.16 5.65
C ASP A 168 -9.85 -17.47 4.32
N PRO A 169 -8.83 -17.04 3.56
CA PRO A 169 -9.02 -16.43 2.26
C PRO A 169 -9.61 -17.40 1.25
N HIS A 170 -10.26 -16.86 0.22
CA HIS A 170 -10.88 -17.68 -0.82
C HIS A 170 -9.82 -18.52 -1.56
N PRO A 171 -9.96 -19.87 -1.66
CA PRO A 171 -8.94 -20.75 -2.23
C PRO A 171 -8.51 -20.40 -3.65
N TRP A 172 -9.41 -19.88 -4.45
CA TRP A 172 -9.10 -19.45 -5.82
C TRP A 172 -8.13 -18.25 -5.84
N ILE A 173 -8.36 -17.26 -4.96
CA ILE A 173 -7.47 -16.07 -4.84
C ILE A 173 -6.07 -16.50 -4.39
N THR A 174 -5.97 -17.35 -3.37
CA THR A 174 -4.67 -17.81 -2.86
C THR A 174 -3.93 -18.72 -3.82
N ARG A 175 -4.65 -19.45 -4.68
CA ARG A 175 -4.04 -20.33 -5.66
C ARG A 175 -3.55 -19.61 -6.91
N TYR A 176 -4.30 -18.64 -7.43
CA TYR A 176 -4.07 -18.07 -8.77
C TYR A 176 -3.59 -16.63 -8.77
N ILE A 177 -3.86 -15.85 -7.71
CA ILE A 177 -3.58 -14.41 -7.69
C ILE A 177 -2.57 -14.05 -6.60
N PHE A 178 -2.88 -14.33 -5.32
CA PHE A 178 -2.05 -13.94 -4.17
C PHE A 178 -1.68 -15.14 -3.30
N PRO A 179 -0.70 -15.98 -3.71
CA PRO A 179 -0.25 -17.09 -2.90
C PRO A 179 0.23 -16.64 -1.51
N GLY A 180 -0.41 -17.18 -0.44
CA GLY A 180 -0.09 -16.81 0.94
C GLY A 180 -0.64 -15.44 1.41
N GLY A 181 -1.36 -14.72 0.57
CA GLY A 181 -2.01 -13.47 0.95
C GLY A 181 -3.15 -13.70 1.97
N TYR A 182 -3.31 -12.75 2.90
CA TYR A 182 -4.35 -12.81 3.92
C TYR A 182 -4.92 -11.41 4.20
N THR A 183 -6.24 -11.30 4.24
CA THR A 183 -6.95 -10.06 4.56
C THR A 183 -7.49 -10.14 5.99
N PRO A 184 -6.85 -9.46 6.97
CA PRO A 184 -7.20 -9.58 8.38
C PRO A 184 -8.53 -8.91 8.71
N SER A 185 -9.24 -9.44 9.71
CA SER A 185 -10.27 -8.69 10.41
C SER A 185 -9.62 -7.64 11.34
N LEU A 186 -10.37 -6.60 11.69
CA LEU A 186 -9.89 -5.54 12.59
C LEU A 186 -9.36 -6.11 13.92
N SER A 187 -10.05 -7.09 14.50
CA SER A 187 -9.69 -7.74 15.77
C SER A 187 -8.34 -8.47 15.72
N GLU A 188 -7.91 -8.95 14.55
CA GLU A 188 -6.62 -9.63 14.38
C GLU A 188 -5.45 -8.64 14.33
N VAL A 189 -5.71 -7.38 13.96
CA VAL A 189 -4.69 -6.33 13.85
C VAL A 189 -4.48 -5.61 15.19
N ILE A 190 -5.55 -5.28 15.89
CA ILE A 190 -5.50 -4.45 17.12
C ILE A 190 -4.69 -5.13 18.22
N LYS A 191 -4.95 -6.41 18.50
CA LYS A 191 -4.26 -7.13 19.58
C LYS A 191 -2.72 -7.19 19.42
N PRO A 192 -2.16 -7.47 18.23
CA PRO A 192 -0.72 -7.32 17.98
C PRO A 192 -0.18 -5.88 18.12
N VAL A 193 -0.95 -4.87 17.72
CA VAL A 193 -0.58 -3.44 17.89
C VAL A 193 -0.43 -3.10 19.37
N GLU A 194 -1.43 -3.41 20.20
CA GLU A 194 -1.41 -3.20 21.66
C GLU A 194 -0.22 -3.92 22.31
N LYS A 195 0.00 -5.20 21.97
CA LYS A 195 1.11 -5.98 22.48
C LYS A 195 2.49 -5.46 22.09
N ALA A 196 2.59 -4.74 20.97
CA ALA A 196 3.82 -4.09 20.54
C ALA A 196 4.10 -2.81 21.33
N GLY A 197 3.14 -2.29 22.09
CA GLY A 197 3.23 -1.02 22.82
C GLY A 197 2.96 0.20 21.93
N LEU A 198 2.30 -0.01 20.78
CA LEU A 198 1.86 1.08 19.90
C LEU A 198 0.45 1.56 20.28
N ILE A 199 0.23 2.85 20.12
CA ILE A 199 -1.06 3.51 20.36
C ILE A 199 -1.78 3.64 19.02
N VAL A 200 -3.03 3.23 18.95
CA VAL A 200 -3.90 3.49 17.81
C VAL A 200 -4.41 4.92 17.92
N SER A 201 -3.88 5.83 17.12
CA SER A 201 -4.29 7.24 17.10
C SER A 201 -5.51 7.47 16.21
N ASP A 202 -5.62 6.71 15.09
CA ASP A 202 -6.76 6.76 14.19
C ASP A 202 -6.90 5.45 13.40
N ILE A 203 -8.15 5.12 13.05
CA ILE A 203 -8.47 4.08 12.08
C ILE A 203 -9.48 4.65 11.09
N GLU A 204 -9.09 4.75 9.82
CA GLU A 204 -10.03 5.08 8.75
C GLU A 204 -10.38 3.83 7.95
N VAL A 205 -11.66 3.68 7.64
CA VAL A 205 -12.18 2.58 6.80
C VAL A 205 -12.55 3.13 5.45
N LEU A 206 -11.77 2.80 4.44
CA LEU A 206 -12.02 3.18 3.04
C LEU A 206 -12.99 2.18 2.40
N LYS A 207 -14.27 2.42 2.56
CA LYS A 207 -15.37 1.49 2.19
C LYS A 207 -15.36 1.11 0.72
N LEU A 208 -15.92 1.97 -0.16
CA LEU A 208 -16.12 1.69 -1.58
C LEU A 208 -14.94 2.11 -2.47
N HIS A 209 -13.93 2.72 -1.92
CA HIS A 209 -12.81 3.24 -2.71
C HIS A 209 -12.11 2.16 -3.53
N TYR A 210 -11.92 0.97 -2.95
CA TYR A 210 -11.28 -0.10 -3.71
C TYR A 210 -12.21 -0.71 -4.78
N SER A 211 -13.51 -0.76 -4.54
CA SER A 211 -14.48 -1.15 -5.58
C SER A 211 -14.38 -0.23 -6.80
N HIS A 212 -14.26 1.10 -6.59
CA HIS A 212 -14.05 2.06 -7.67
C HIS A 212 -12.69 1.86 -8.37
N THR A 213 -11.63 1.66 -7.60
CA THR A 213 -10.28 1.39 -8.14
C THR A 213 -10.27 0.15 -9.03
N LEU A 214 -10.83 -0.96 -8.54
CA LEU A 214 -10.90 -2.23 -9.26
C LEU A 214 -11.75 -2.15 -10.54
N ARG A 215 -12.81 -1.34 -10.51
CA ARG A 215 -13.61 -1.04 -11.70
C ARG A 215 -12.76 -0.36 -12.77
N HIS A 216 -12.02 0.70 -12.44
CA HIS A 216 -11.13 1.38 -13.38
C HIS A 216 -10.06 0.44 -13.94
N TRP A 217 -9.45 -0.39 -13.08
CA TRP A 217 -8.48 -1.38 -13.55
C TRP A 217 -9.10 -2.37 -14.53
N LYS A 218 -10.31 -2.88 -14.23
CA LYS A 218 -11.05 -3.78 -15.13
C LYS A 218 -11.39 -3.11 -16.46
N GLU A 219 -11.89 -1.86 -16.43
CA GLU A 219 -12.21 -1.10 -17.63
C GLU A 219 -10.95 -0.88 -18.50
N ASN A 220 -9.81 -0.56 -17.89
CA ASN A 220 -8.54 -0.43 -18.59
C ASN A 220 -8.08 -1.77 -19.20
N CYS A 221 -8.18 -2.89 -18.46
CA CYS A 221 -7.90 -4.21 -19.02
C CYS A 221 -8.78 -4.56 -20.22
N ILE A 222 -10.07 -4.23 -20.17
CA ILE A 222 -11.01 -4.46 -21.28
C ILE A 222 -10.62 -3.62 -22.50
N LYS A 223 -10.21 -2.35 -22.31
CA LYS A 223 -9.74 -1.49 -23.39
C LYS A 223 -8.49 -2.04 -24.08
N ASN A 224 -7.58 -2.61 -23.31
CA ASN A 224 -6.29 -3.13 -23.78
C ASN A 224 -6.31 -4.67 -23.92
N LYS A 225 -7.51 -5.25 -24.13
CA LYS A 225 -7.71 -6.71 -24.20
C LYS A 225 -6.82 -7.40 -25.24
N VAL A 226 -6.70 -6.82 -26.43
CA VAL A 226 -5.92 -7.41 -27.52
C VAL A 226 -4.45 -7.52 -27.11
N GLU A 227 -3.87 -6.43 -26.62
CA GLU A 227 -2.47 -6.38 -26.17
C GLU A 227 -2.20 -7.36 -25.01
N ILE A 228 -3.13 -7.48 -24.05
CA ILE A 228 -2.99 -8.45 -22.97
C ILE A 228 -3.04 -9.90 -23.48
N ILE A 229 -3.90 -10.21 -24.46
CA ILE A 229 -3.98 -11.55 -25.05
C ILE A 229 -2.73 -11.87 -25.87
N GLU A 230 -2.18 -10.89 -26.62
CA GLU A 230 -0.92 -11.05 -27.36
C GLU A 230 0.28 -11.27 -26.42
N MET A 231 0.28 -10.61 -25.26
CA MET A 231 1.34 -10.70 -24.25
C MET A 231 1.31 -12.04 -23.49
N PHE A 232 0.15 -12.62 -23.28
CA PHE A 232 -0.05 -13.87 -22.53
C PHE A 232 -0.87 -14.89 -23.33
N ASP A 233 -2.18 -14.93 -23.11
CA ASP A 233 -3.20 -15.69 -23.84
C ASP A 233 -4.62 -15.29 -23.41
N GLU A 234 -5.64 -15.82 -24.09
CA GLU A 234 -7.05 -15.55 -23.74
C GLU A 234 -7.43 -16.13 -22.36
N LYS A 235 -6.83 -17.23 -21.93
CA LYS A 235 -7.07 -17.84 -20.63
C LYS A 235 -6.60 -16.95 -19.49
N PHE A 236 -5.42 -16.34 -19.64
CA PHE A 236 -4.89 -15.35 -18.70
C PHE A 236 -5.83 -14.15 -18.63
N PHE A 237 -6.23 -13.58 -19.77
CA PHE A 237 -7.12 -12.42 -19.79
C PHE A 237 -8.44 -12.70 -19.04
N ARG A 238 -9.08 -13.85 -19.30
CA ARG A 238 -10.33 -14.27 -18.62
C ARG A 238 -10.12 -14.47 -17.11
N MET A 239 -8.98 -15.05 -16.70
CA MET A 239 -8.63 -15.20 -15.29
C MET A 239 -8.47 -13.84 -14.62
N TRP A 240 -7.78 -12.90 -15.28
CA TRP A 240 -7.52 -11.56 -14.77
C TRP A 240 -8.80 -10.72 -14.66
N GLU A 241 -9.63 -10.76 -15.69
CA GLU A 241 -10.97 -10.12 -15.68
C GLU A 241 -11.84 -10.66 -14.54
N PHE A 242 -11.87 -11.98 -14.36
CA PHE A 242 -12.60 -12.63 -13.26
C PHE A 242 -12.08 -12.19 -11.89
N TYR A 243 -10.76 -12.10 -11.72
CA TYR A 243 -10.14 -11.57 -10.52
C TYR A 243 -10.62 -10.15 -10.21
N LEU A 244 -10.50 -9.25 -11.17
CA LEU A 244 -10.86 -7.84 -10.97
C LEU A 244 -12.36 -7.67 -10.69
N ALA A 245 -13.23 -8.37 -11.43
CA ALA A 245 -14.68 -8.34 -11.23
C ALA A 245 -15.11 -8.95 -9.88
N GLY A 246 -14.50 -10.07 -9.49
CA GLY A 246 -14.76 -10.73 -8.22
C GLY A 246 -14.33 -9.87 -7.03
N CYS A 247 -13.15 -9.25 -7.10
CA CYS A 247 -12.69 -8.33 -6.08
C CYS A 247 -13.54 -7.04 -6.03
N GLU A 248 -13.91 -6.45 -7.17
CA GLU A 248 -14.85 -5.30 -7.20
C GLU A 248 -16.13 -5.64 -6.43
N THR A 249 -16.68 -6.83 -6.65
CA THR A 249 -17.91 -7.31 -6.01
C THR A 249 -17.71 -7.50 -4.49
N ALA A 250 -16.58 -8.09 -4.09
CA ALA A 250 -16.25 -8.32 -2.69
C ALA A 250 -16.15 -7.02 -1.88
N PHE A 251 -15.58 -5.94 -2.45
CA PHE A 251 -15.53 -4.62 -1.83
C PHE A 251 -16.86 -3.85 -1.90
N LYS A 252 -17.70 -4.12 -2.92
CA LYS A 252 -18.95 -3.40 -3.10
C LYS A 252 -20.09 -3.98 -2.28
N TRP A 253 -20.20 -5.29 -2.23
CA TRP A 253 -21.33 -6.01 -1.67
C TRP A 253 -20.95 -7.02 -0.59
N GLY A 254 -19.66 -7.34 -0.48
CA GLY A 254 -19.13 -8.25 0.52
C GLY A 254 -18.63 -7.52 1.76
N ASP A 255 -17.69 -8.12 2.43
CA ASP A 255 -17.13 -7.68 3.72
C ASP A 255 -15.69 -7.14 3.62
N GLN A 256 -15.17 -7.01 2.40
CA GLN A 256 -13.83 -6.46 2.19
C GLN A 256 -13.84 -4.94 2.30
N VAL A 257 -12.84 -4.41 3.00
CA VAL A 257 -12.59 -2.98 3.16
C VAL A 257 -11.10 -2.71 3.08
N VAL A 258 -10.72 -1.45 3.06
CA VAL A 258 -9.33 -1.06 3.33
C VAL A 258 -9.29 -0.32 4.65
N TYR A 259 -8.36 -0.71 5.51
CA TYR A 259 -8.04 0.01 6.74
C TYR A 259 -6.80 0.88 6.55
N GLN A 260 -6.82 2.07 7.13
CA GLN A 260 -5.64 2.88 7.39
C GLN A 260 -5.48 3.04 8.89
N PHE A 261 -4.51 2.32 9.47
CA PHE A 261 -4.16 2.42 10.88
C PHE A 261 -3.08 3.49 11.06
N GLN A 262 -3.40 4.55 11.79
CA GLN A 262 -2.41 5.53 12.23
C GLN A 262 -1.96 5.15 13.65
N LEU A 263 -0.67 4.88 13.80
CA LEU A 263 -0.08 4.34 15.01
C LEU A 263 1.03 5.27 15.51
N THR A 264 1.12 5.42 16.82
CA THR A 264 2.13 6.25 17.48
C THR A 264 2.70 5.56 18.71
N LYS A 265 3.75 6.14 19.29
CA LYS A 265 4.30 5.73 20.60
C LYS A 265 3.93 6.72 21.71
N ASN A 266 3.50 7.93 21.32
CA ASN A 266 3.16 9.00 22.21
C ASN A 266 1.81 9.61 21.81
N TYR A 267 0.97 9.93 22.79
CA TYR A 267 -0.35 10.54 22.58
C TYR A 267 -0.30 11.92 21.92
N THR A 268 0.81 12.64 22.06
CA THR A 268 0.98 13.99 21.53
C THR A 268 1.59 14.01 20.10
N SER A 269 1.96 12.86 19.55
CA SER A 269 2.54 12.76 18.19
C SER A 269 1.57 13.21 17.09
N THR A 270 0.27 13.07 17.31
CA THR A 270 -0.78 13.54 16.40
C THR A 270 -1.57 14.69 17.01
N PRO A 271 -2.11 15.64 16.20
CA PRO A 271 -3.05 16.64 16.67
C PRO A 271 -4.30 16.02 17.32
N ALA A 272 -4.93 16.73 18.26
CA ALA A 272 -6.10 16.24 19.01
C ALA A 272 -7.34 16.03 18.12
N THR A 273 -7.44 16.73 16.98
CA THR A 273 -8.55 16.62 16.03
C THR A 273 -8.04 16.15 14.66
N ARG A 274 -8.95 15.65 13.83
CA ARG A 274 -8.65 15.22 12.46
C ARG A 274 -8.52 16.35 11.43
N ASP A 275 -8.71 17.61 11.83
CA ASP A 275 -8.78 18.75 10.91
C ASP A 275 -7.53 18.87 10.04
N TYR A 276 -6.35 18.54 10.58
CA TYR A 276 -5.07 18.56 9.84
C TYR A 276 -5.05 17.63 8.62
N ILE A 277 -5.89 16.61 8.58
CA ILE A 277 -5.98 15.66 7.46
C ILE A 277 -6.76 16.29 6.28
N TYR A 278 -7.68 17.20 6.56
CA TYR A 278 -8.62 17.73 5.56
C TYR A 278 -8.35 19.19 5.14
N GLN A 279 -7.40 19.84 5.80
CA GLN A 279 -6.95 21.21 5.45
C GLN A 279 -6.15 21.30 4.16
#